data_b6cd60f4cc10c9f19724a61303c7c1af
#
_entry.id   b6cd60f4cc10c9f19724a61303c7c1af
#
_cell.length_a   1.000
_cell.length_b   1.000
_cell.length_c   1.000
_cell.angle_alpha   90.00
_cell.angle_beta   90.00
_cell.angle_gamma   90.00
#
_symmetry.space_group_name_H-M   'P 1'
#
loop_
_entity.id
_entity.type
_entity.pdbx_description
1 polymer ?
#
loop_
_entity_poly.entity_id
_entity_poly.type
_entity_poly.pdbx_seq_one_letter_code
_entity_poly.pdbx_strand_id
1 'polypeptide(L)'
;MSLLDFASHNSFERAVSPFREMAAYEALWTEQGATFKTIADKFRHAHGSVLPSELVPDSTIESFKSKLKSILDKYNVEDFGVRVHGAGEYPEKLRDARHPIEVLYYQGWWDLVNTPSVAVVGSRKVS
;
A
#
# COMPACT_ATOMS: atom_id res chain seq x y z
N MET A 1 7.96 1.13 -28.91
CA MET A 1 8.26 1.46 -27.50
C MET A 1 8.57 0.17 -26.78
N SER A 2 9.70 0.11 -26.11
CA SER A 2 10.05 -1.06 -25.32
C SER A 2 9.31 -1.06 -23.98
N LEU A 3 9.24 -2.21 -23.33
CA LEU A 3 8.67 -2.33 -21.98
C LEU A 3 9.40 -1.42 -20.99
N LEU A 4 10.71 -1.28 -21.15
CA LEU A 4 11.51 -0.42 -20.29
C LEU A 4 11.16 1.05 -20.46
N ASP A 5 10.94 1.49 -21.69
CA ASP A 5 10.53 2.87 -21.95
C ASP A 5 9.14 3.16 -21.38
N PHE A 6 8.23 2.20 -21.49
CA PHE A 6 6.89 2.31 -20.93
C PHE A 6 6.96 2.41 -19.40
N ALA A 7 7.74 1.57 -18.76
CA ALA A 7 7.89 1.56 -17.30
C ALA A 7 8.55 2.84 -16.77
N SER A 8 9.49 3.43 -17.52
CA SER A 8 10.16 4.65 -17.10
C SER A 8 9.29 5.89 -17.27
N HIS A 9 8.33 5.86 -18.20
CA HIS A 9 7.46 7.00 -18.50
C HIS A 9 6.39 7.25 -17.45
N ASN A 10 5.97 6.24 -16.70
CA ASN A 10 4.89 6.38 -15.75
C ASN A 10 5.19 5.58 -14.48
N SER A 11 5.89 6.23 -13.55
CA SER A 11 6.28 5.61 -12.28
C SER A 11 5.09 5.17 -11.43
N PHE A 12 3.91 5.77 -11.61
CA PHE A 12 2.70 5.41 -10.88
C PHE A 12 1.99 4.19 -11.44
N GLU A 13 2.47 3.66 -12.55
CA GLU A 13 1.91 2.45 -13.16
C GLU A 13 2.85 1.25 -13.03
N ARG A 14 3.84 1.32 -12.11
CA ARG A 14 4.74 0.19 -11.87
C ARG A 14 3.93 -1.04 -11.47
N ALA A 15 4.23 -2.17 -12.11
CA ALA A 15 3.67 -3.44 -11.71
C ALA A 15 4.32 -3.89 -10.40
N VAL A 16 3.49 -4.31 -9.45
CA VAL A 16 3.96 -4.75 -8.14
C VAL A 16 3.32 -6.08 -7.77
N SER A 17 3.96 -6.78 -6.84
CA SER A 17 3.36 -7.93 -6.18
C SER A 17 2.64 -7.40 -4.93
N PRO A 18 1.30 -7.33 -4.92
CA PRO A 18 0.58 -6.69 -3.81
C PRO A 18 0.88 -7.30 -2.46
N PHE A 19 0.98 -8.63 -2.40
CA PHE A 19 1.24 -9.32 -1.14
C PHE A 19 2.65 -9.03 -0.61
N ARG A 20 3.63 -8.92 -1.51
CA ARG A 20 5.00 -8.55 -1.16
C ARG A 20 5.06 -7.13 -0.59
N GLU A 21 4.38 -6.20 -1.23
CA GLU A 21 4.35 -4.82 -0.78
C GLU A 21 3.63 -4.67 0.56
N MET A 22 2.55 -5.42 0.76
CA MET A 22 1.85 -5.47 2.04
C MET A 22 2.77 -5.99 3.14
N ALA A 23 3.49 -7.07 2.89
CA ALA A 23 4.41 -7.65 3.87
C ALA A 23 5.51 -6.66 4.25
N ALA A 24 6.08 -5.97 3.28
CA ALA A 24 7.10 -4.97 3.52
C ALA A 24 6.55 -3.79 4.33
N TYR A 25 5.37 -3.32 3.99
CA TYR A 25 4.75 -2.20 4.71
C TYR A 25 4.43 -2.56 6.15
N GLU A 26 3.88 -3.74 6.38
CA GLU A 26 3.59 -4.21 7.74
C GLU A 26 4.87 -4.39 8.55
N ALA A 27 5.97 -4.80 7.93
CA ALA A 27 7.26 -4.89 8.59
C ALA A 27 7.74 -3.54 9.11
N LEU A 28 7.52 -2.47 8.36
CA LEU A 28 7.88 -1.12 8.79
C LEU A 28 7.14 -0.73 10.08
N TRP A 29 5.90 -1.16 10.23
CA TRP A 29 5.10 -0.85 11.41
C TRP A 29 5.54 -1.59 12.68
N THR A 30 6.32 -2.64 12.54
CA THR A 30 6.86 -3.38 13.70
C THR A 30 8.16 -2.80 14.23
N GLU A 31 8.74 -1.84 13.55
CA GLU A 31 9.96 -1.18 14.01
C GLU A 31 9.68 -0.35 15.27
N GLN A 32 10.66 -0.30 16.16
CA GLN A 32 10.53 0.49 17.38
C GLN A 32 10.31 1.96 17.06
N GLY A 33 9.29 2.57 17.68
CA GLY A 33 8.96 3.97 17.46
C GLY A 33 8.18 4.25 16.17
N ALA A 34 7.63 3.22 15.53
CA ALA A 34 6.85 3.39 14.31
C ALA A 34 5.58 4.20 14.59
N THR A 35 5.41 5.28 13.84
CA THR A 35 4.22 6.13 13.86
C THR A 35 3.90 6.51 12.41
N PHE A 36 2.72 7.07 12.18
CA PHE A 36 2.38 7.58 10.85
C PHE A 36 3.42 8.55 10.33
N LYS A 37 3.93 9.42 11.20
CA LYS A 37 4.95 10.40 10.82
C LYS A 37 6.27 9.73 10.45
N THR A 38 6.76 8.80 11.27
CA THR A 38 8.05 8.16 11.00
C THR A 38 8.00 7.30 9.76
N ILE A 39 6.89 6.61 9.52
CA ILE A 39 6.68 5.85 8.29
C ILE A 39 6.65 6.78 7.08
N ALA A 40 5.85 7.84 7.15
CA ALA A 40 5.77 8.81 6.06
C ALA A 40 7.13 9.43 5.75
N ASP A 41 7.94 9.73 6.77
CA ASP A 41 9.27 10.28 6.59
C ASP A 41 10.21 9.33 5.84
N LYS A 42 10.10 8.03 6.08
CA LYS A 42 10.91 7.03 5.36
C LYS A 42 10.64 7.09 3.86
N PHE A 43 9.39 7.22 3.47
CA PHE A 43 9.02 7.32 2.06
C PHE A 43 9.41 8.68 1.47
N ARG A 44 9.27 9.75 2.25
CA ARG A 44 9.58 11.10 1.80
C ARG A 44 11.08 11.33 1.58
N HIS A 45 11.92 10.77 2.45
CA HIS A 45 13.37 10.94 2.38
C HIS A 45 14.03 10.07 1.31
N ALA A 46 13.31 9.10 0.78
CA ALA A 46 13.80 8.33 -0.35
C ALA A 46 13.70 9.15 -1.64
N HIS A 47 14.69 9.02 -2.49
CA HIS A 47 14.69 9.74 -3.77
C HIS A 47 13.70 9.09 -4.75
N GLY A 48 12.70 9.87 -5.19
CA GLY A 48 11.72 9.42 -6.14
C GLY A 48 10.58 8.62 -5.50
N SER A 49 9.81 7.95 -6.36
CA SER A 49 8.73 7.09 -5.93
C SER A 49 9.29 5.77 -5.41
N VAL A 50 9.10 5.48 -4.13
CA VAL A 50 9.64 4.30 -3.48
C VAL A 50 8.52 3.36 -3.07
N LEU A 51 8.70 2.08 -3.35
CA LEU A 51 7.79 1.03 -2.91
C LEU A 51 8.20 0.54 -1.51
N PRO A 52 7.25 0.06 -0.71
CA PRO A 52 7.59 -0.51 0.60
C PRO A 52 8.69 -1.57 0.53
N SER A 53 8.67 -2.43 -0.49
CA SER A 53 9.68 -3.48 -0.67
C SER A 53 11.09 -2.94 -0.89
N GLU A 54 11.23 -1.69 -1.28
CA GLU A 54 12.53 -1.05 -1.47
C GLU A 54 13.12 -0.53 -0.16
N LEU A 55 12.32 -0.47 0.91
CA LEU A 55 12.73 0.02 2.22
C LEU A 55 13.01 -1.10 3.22
N VAL A 56 12.75 -2.35 2.87
CA VAL A 56 12.82 -3.49 3.79
C VAL A 56 13.67 -4.61 3.16
N PRO A 57 14.57 -5.25 3.91
CA PRO A 57 15.35 -6.37 3.38
C PRO A 57 14.46 -7.54 2.94
N ASP A 58 14.87 -8.23 1.87
CA ASP A 58 14.12 -9.35 1.31
C ASP A 58 13.83 -10.45 2.32
N SER A 59 14.79 -10.76 3.19
CA SER A 59 14.62 -11.79 4.21
C SER A 59 13.49 -11.42 5.19
N THR A 60 13.40 -10.15 5.56
CA THR A 60 12.34 -9.65 6.41
C THR A 60 10.99 -9.72 5.71
N ILE A 61 10.93 -9.36 4.43
CA ILE A 61 9.71 -9.43 3.63
C ILE A 61 9.20 -10.87 3.57
N GLU A 62 10.07 -11.84 3.29
CA GLU A 62 9.68 -13.25 3.21
C GLU A 62 9.16 -13.77 4.55
N SER A 63 9.79 -13.37 5.66
CA SER A 63 9.30 -13.71 7.00
C SER A 63 7.90 -13.15 7.27
N PHE A 64 7.67 -11.89 6.90
CA PHE A 64 6.35 -11.26 7.08
C PHE A 64 5.30 -11.83 6.16
N LYS A 65 5.65 -12.22 4.94
CA LYS A 65 4.73 -12.90 4.03
C LYS A 65 4.18 -14.17 4.68
N SER A 66 5.03 -14.96 5.30
CA SER A 66 4.62 -16.19 5.99
C SER A 66 3.70 -15.89 7.18
N LYS A 67 4.04 -14.89 7.99
CA LYS A 67 3.22 -14.47 9.12
C LYS A 67 1.85 -13.97 8.70
N LEU A 68 1.80 -13.14 7.66
CA LEU A 68 0.56 -12.58 7.15
C LEU A 68 -0.34 -13.67 6.56
N LYS A 69 0.24 -14.61 5.83
CA LYS A 69 -0.51 -15.72 5.28
C LYS A 69 -1.19 -16.52 6.39
N SER A 70 -0.47 -16.80 7.47
CA SER A 70 -1.02 -17.50 8.63
C SER A 70 -2.16 -16.74 9.28
N ILE A 71 -2.03 -15.42 9.42
CA ILE A 71 -3.06 -14.58 10.02
C ILE A 71 -4.30 -14.53 9.12
N LEU A 72 -4.11 -14.33 7.83
CA LEU A 72 -5.22 -14.26 6.88
C LEU A 72 -5.98 -15.59 6.81
N ASP A 73 -5.26 -16.70 6.83
CA ASP A 73 -5.87 -18.03 6.84
C ASP A 73 -6.65 -18.26 8.13
N LYS A 74 -6.10 -17.84 9.26
CA LYS A 74 -6.75 -18.01 10.58
C LYS A 74 -8.08 -17.27 10.65
N TYR A 75 -8.17 -16.09 10.06
CA TYR A 75 -9.39 -15.27 10.10
C TYR A 75 -10.22 -15.37 8.82
N ASN A 76 -9.88 -16.29 7.94
CA ASN A 76 -10.60 -16.54 6.67
C ASN A 76 -10.72 -15.28 5.80
N VAL A 77 -9.67 -14.48 5.75
CA VAL A 77 -9.64 -13.29 4.90
C VAL A 77 -9.08 -13.70 3.54
N GLU A 78 -9.93 -13.76 2.53
CA GLU A 78 -9.55 -14.21 1.19
C GLU A 78 -9.67 -13.11 0.14
N ASP A 79 -10.75 -12.34 0.20
CA ASP A 79 -11.06 -11.34 -0.82
C ASP A 79 -10.72 -9.94 -0.35
N PHE A 80 -9.51 -9.52 -0.64
CA PHE A 80 -9.09 -8.13 -0.40
C PHE A 80 -8.09 -7.72 -1.46
N GLY A 81 -7.93 -6.42 -1.65
CA GLY A 81 -6.94 -5.87 -2.55
C GLY A 81 -6.00 -4.91 -1.84
N VAL A 82 -4.86 -4.68 -2.46
CA VAL A 82 -3.83 -3.78 -1.97
C VAL A 82 -3.48 -2.81 -3.08
N ARG A 83 -3.49 -1.53 -2.78
CA ARG A 83 -3.02 -0.49 -3.71
C ARG A 83 -1.88 0.26 -3.04
N VAL A 84 -0.85 0.52 -3.81
CA VAL A 84 0.40 1.08 -3.31
C VAL A 84 0.66 2.42 -4.01
N HIS A 85 0.95 3.45 -3.22
CA HIS A 85 1.35 4.74 -3.79
C HIS A 85 2.63 4.56 -4.62
N GLY A 86 2.64 5.09 -5.82
CA GLY A 86 3.75 4.91 -6.73
C GLY A 86 3.62 3.70 -7.66
N ALA A 87 2.52 2.95 -7.57
CA ALA A 87 2.25 1.80 -8.42
C ALA A 87 0.91 1.97 -9.15
N GLY A 88 0.63 1.08 -10.09
CA GLY A 88 -0.60 1.14 -10.88
C GLY A 88 -1.86 0.97 -10.05
N GLU A 89 -2.95 1.55 -10.55
CA GLU A 89 -4.29 1.48 -9.96
C GLU A 89 -4.46 2.15 -8.59
N TYR A 90 -3.47 2.92 -8.14
CA TYR A 90 -3.64 3.77 -6.97
C TYR A 90 -4.62 4.91 -7.32
N PRO A 91 -5.58 5.23 -6.43
CA PRO A 91 -6.59 6.25 -6.75
C PRO A 91 -5.96 7.62 -7.01
N GLU A 92 -6.28 8.19 -8.17
CA GLU A 92 -5.72 9.46 -8.60
C GLU A 92 -6.05 10.59 -7.62
N LYS A 93 -7.25 10.58 -7.07
CA LYS A 93 -7.69 11.58 -6.09
C LYS A 93 -6.86 11.54 -4.80
N LEU A 94 -6.38 10.36 -4.40
CA LEU A 94 -5.50 10.23 -3.24
C LEU A 94 -4.06 10.59 -3.57
N ARG A 95 -3.65 10.44 -4.83
CA ARG A 95 -2.31 10.77 -5.28
C ARG A 95 -2.00 12.25 -5.08
N ASP A 96 -2.97 13.11 -5.28
CA ASP A 96 -2.84 14.55 -5.14
C ASP A 96 -2.99 15.04 -3.70
N ALA A 97 -3.23 14.16 -2.77
CA ALA A 97 -3.36 14.52 -1.37
C ALA A 97 -2.01 15.01 -0.82
N ARG A 98 -2.07 15.97 0.10
CA ARG A 98 -0.88 16.52 0.74
C ARG A 98 -0.06 15.45 1.47
N HIS A 99 -0.75 14.49 2.07
CA HIS A 99 -0.14 13.36 2.77
C HIS A 99 -0.80 12.07 2.29
N PRO A 100 -0.41 11.57 1.10
CA PRO A 100 -1.03 10.36 0.57
C PRO A 100 -0.70 9.15 1.44
N ILE A 101 -1.67 8.22 1.51
CA ILE A 101 -1.50 6.96 2.19
C ILE A 101 -0.56 6.08 1.35
N GLU A 102 0.46 5.51 1.96
CA GLU A 102 1.46 4.72 1.22
C GLU A 102 0.90 3.39 0.72
N VAL A 103 0.06 2.73 1.53
CA VAL A 103 -0.57 1.46 1.19
C VAL A 103 -2.03 1.50 1.61
N LEU A 104 -2.90 1.11 0.71
CA LEU A 104 -4.35 1.09 0.93
C LEU A 104 -4.86 -0.34 0.77
N TYR A 105 -5.56 -0.83 1.78
CA TYR A 105 -6.27 -2.10 1.72
C TYR A 105 -7.75 -1.87 1.45
N TYR A 106 -8.37 -2.75 0.67
CA TYR A 106 -9.79 -2.60 0.39
C TYR A 106 -10.45 -3.97 0.20
N GLN A 107 -11.76 -3.97 0.37
CA GLN A 107 -12.62 -5.08 -0.03
C GLN A 107 -13.76 -4.51 -0.88
N GLY A 108 -14.26 -5.33 -1.80
CA GLY A 108 -15.35 -4.92 -2.67
C GLY A 108 -14.88 -4.50 -4.05
N TRP A 109 -15.76 -3.83 -4.76
CA TRP A 109 -15.55 -3.48 -6.17
C TRP A 109 -14.68 -2.24 -6.29
N TRP A 110 -13.45 -2.43 -6.77
CA TRP A 110 -12.46 -1.35 -6.87
C TRP A 110 -12.92 -0.21 -7.78
N ASP A 111 -13.63 -0.52 -8.86
CA ASP A 111 -14.05 0.50 -9.81
C ASP A 111 -14.93 1.59 -9.19
N LEU A 112 -15.56 1.30 -8.06
CA LEU A 112 -16.39 2.28 -7.37
C LEU A 112 -15.61 3.50 -6.87
N VAL A 113 -14.31 3.39 -6.65
CA VAL A 113 -13.50 4.53 -6.17
C VAL A 113 -13.42 5.66 -7.20
N ASN A 114 -13.66 5.36 -8.46
CA ASN A 114 -13.63 6.34 -9.54
C ASN A 114 -15.01 6.92 -9.86
N THR A 115 -16.03 6.52 -9.11
CA THR A 115 -17.39 7.05 -9.29
C THR A 115 -17.64 8.20 -8.32
N PRO A 116 -18.60 9.10 -8.64
CA PRO A 116 -19.03 10.10 -7.66
C PRO A 116 -19.52 9.42 -6.39
N SER A 117 -19.05 9.88 -5.25
CA SER A 117 -19.36 9.22 -3.99
C SER A 117 -19.38 10.20 -2.84
N VAL A 118 -19.99 9.77 -1.74
CA VAL A 118 -20.12 10.54 -0.51
C VAL A 118 -19.43 9.76 0.60
N ALA A 119 -18.59 10.44 1.37
CA ALA A 119 -17.94 9.83 2.51
C ALA A 119 -18.92 9.76 3.69
N VAL A 120 -19.00 8.58 4.31
CA VAL A 120 -19.73 8.39 5.56
C VAL A 120 -18.74 8.06 6.65
N VAL A 121 -18.70 8.89 7.68
CA VAL A 121 -17.72 8.77 8.76
C VAL A 121 -18.45 8.64 10.08
N GLY A 122 -17.98 7.77 10.95
CA GLY A 122 -18.61 7.60 12.26
C GLY A 122 -17.65 7.00 13.27
N SER A 123 -18.05 7.03 14.53
CA SER A 123 -17.29 6.38 15.60
C SER A 123 -17.75 4.92 15.78
N ARG A 124 -16.93 4.14 16.49
CA ARG A 124 -17.26 2.75 16.81
C ARG A 124 -18.44 2.62 17.75
N LYS A 125 -18.72 3.66 18.55
CA LYS A 125 -19.86 3.69 19.45
C LYS A 125 -20.97 4.53 18.85
N VAL A 126 -22.10 3.92 18.64
CA VAL A 126 -23.31 4.60 18.21
C VAL A 126 -24.10 4.94 19.46
N SER A 127 -24.32 6.21 19.67
CA SER A 127 -25.12 6.68 20.80
C SER A 127 -26.61 6.58 20.49
#